data_c7517871d9127f2f195626c24cdadbff
#
_entry.id   c7517871d9127f2f195626c24cdadbff
#
_cell.length_a   1.000
_cell.length_b   1.000
_cell.length_c   1.000
_cell.angle_alpha   90.00
_cell.angle_beta   90.00
_cell.angle_gamma   90.00
#
_symmetry.space_group_name_H-M   'P 1'
#
loop_
_entity.id
_entity.type
_entity.pdbx_description
1 polymer ?
#
loop_
_entity_poly.entity_id
_entity_poly.type
_entity_poly.pdbx_seq_one_letter_code
_entity_poly.pdbx_strand_id
1 'polypeptide(L)'
;MGPARRAFTLVEILIVVIILGILAAVVIVNFADIPGTVKETNLKENLSKIRAHIQVYRNQHADLQDGDRFADQLTKPTNFAGDVADVRGGEYIYGPYIEQMPANPMTGLGTIRTTDDRSALFPPGDQNAGWWYNSASGRFYADLADGVTDRDGQAYNRY
;
A
#
# COMPACT_ATOMS: atom_id res chain seq x y z
N MET A 1 -34.64 30.58 -50.91
CA MET A 1 -35.11 29.36 -50.24
C MET A 1 -34.22 29.20 -49.01
N GLY A 2 -34.78 29.43 -47.84
CA GLY A 2 -34.07 29.20 -46.56
C GLY A 2 -34.04 27.71 -46.19
N PRO A 3 -32.99 27.23 -45.50
CA PRO A 3 -32.93 25.82 -45.09
C PRO A 3 -34.07 25.51 -44.12
N ALA A 4 -34.80 24.42 -44.35
CA ALA A 4 -35.85 23.95 -43.46
C ALA A 4 -35.21 23.55 -42.12
N ARG A 5 -35.52 24.23 -41.03
CA ARG A 5 -35.12 23.84 -39.68
C ARG A 5 -35.89 22.59 -39.28
N ARG A 6 -35.20 21.48 -39.14
CA ARG A 6 -35.79 20.24 -38.55
C ARG A 6 -36.03 20.49 -37.08
N ALA A 7 -37.26 20.46 -36.64
CA ALA A 7 -37.60 20.49 -35.22
C ALA A 7 -37.54 19.06 -34.64
N PHE A 8 -36.91 18.90 -33.50
CA PHE A 8 -36.87 17.64 -32.76
C PHE A 8 -38.29 17.27 -32.26
N THR A 9 -38.59 15.98 -32.32
CA THR A 9 -39.83 15.47 -31.78
C THR A 9 -39.72 15.22 -30.29
N LEU A 10 -40.78 15.36 -29.51
CA LEU A 10 -40.83 15.07 -28.10
C LEU A 10 -40.43 13.61 -27.82
N VAL A 11 -40.83 12.68 -28.72
CA VAL A 11 -40.50 11.26 -28.60
C VAL A 11 -39.00 10.99 -28.76
N GLU A 12 -38.33 11.73 -29.65
CA GLU A 12 -36.88 11.59 -29.87
C GLU A 12 -36.08 11.99 -28.63
N ILE A 13 -36.44 13.09 -27.99
CA ILE A 13 -35.83 13.51 -26.73
C ILE A 13 -36.14 12.53 -25.60
N LEU A 14 -37.37 12.00 -25.54
CA LEU A 14 -37.78 11.01 -24.53
C LEU A 14 -36.93 9.74 -24.59
N ILE A 15 -36.73 9.20 -25.79
CA ILE A 15 -35.90 8.00 -25.99
C ILE A 15 -34.45 8.25 -25.57
N VAL A 16 -33.87 9.38 -25.94
CA VAL A 16 -32.50 9.75 -25.56
C VAL A 16 -32.35 9.84 -24.04
N VAL A 17 -33.28 10.48 -23.34
CA VAL A 17 -33.21 10.59 -21.88
C VAL A 17 -33.35 9.25 -21.18
N ILE A 18 -34.19 8.35 -21.69
CA ILE A 18 -34.33 6.97 -21.15
C ILE A 18 -33.01 6.20 -21.34
N ILE A 19 -32.39 6.25 -22.53
CA ILE A 19 -31.10 5.57 -22.78
C ILE A 19 -30.00 6.13 -21.88
N LEU A 20 -29.91 7.44 -21.76
CA LEU A 20 -28.93 8.09 -20.87
C LEU A 20 -29.15 7.73 -19.40
N GLY A 21 -30.41 7.62 -18.96
CA GLY A 21 -30.76 7.19 -17.61
C GLY A 21 -30.31 5.75 -17.32
N ILE A 22 -30.51 4.82 -18.26
CA ILE A 22 -30.06 3.43 -18.13
C ILE A 22 -28.53 3.36 -18.10
N LEU A 23 -27.83 4.08 -19.00
CA LEU A 23 -26.37 4.13 -19.03
C LEU A 23 -25.80 4.73 -17.75
N ALA A 24 -26.38 5.80 -17.25
CA ALA A 24 -25.96 6.43 -16.00
C ALA A 24 -26.12 5.48 -14.80
N ALA A 25 -27.22 4.72 -14.72
CA ALA A 25 -27.46 3.75 -13.67
C ALA A 25 -26.39 2.64 -13.64
N VAL A 26 -25.98 2.11 -14.80
CA VAL A 26 -24.94 1.08 -14.90
C VAL A 26 -23.57 1.61 -14.52
N VAL A 27 -23.26 2.85 -14.94
CA VAL A 27 -21.97 3.48 -14.65
C VAL A 27 -21.79 3.74 -13.15
N ILE A 28 -22.77 4.28 -12.45
CA ILE A 28 -22.70 4.59 -11.03
C ILE A 28 -22.35 3.35 -10.18
N VAL A 29 -22.98 2.21 -10.47
CA VAL A 29 -22.74 0.96 -9.72
C VAL A 29 -21.30 0.47 -9.88
N ASN A 30 -20.71 0.60 -11.05
CA ASN A 30 -19.35 0.13 -11.33
C ASN A 30 -18.26 1.04 -10.71
N PHE A 31 -18.52 2.33 -10.50
CA PHE A 31 -17.54 3.26 -9.94
C PHE A 31 -17.57 3.34 -8.40
N ALA A 32 -18.58 2.85 -7.73
CA ALA A 32 -18.70 2.94 -6.28
C ALA A 32 -17.60 2.20 -5.51
N ASP A 33 -17.06 1.11 -6.07
CA ASP A 33 -16.07 0.23 -5.43
C ASP A 33 -14.61 0.49 -5.84
N ILE A 34 -14.35 1.38 -6.79
CA ILE A 34 -13.00 1.65 -7.31
C ILE A 34 -12.02 2.12 -6.22
N PRO A 35 -12.39 3.03 -5.27
CA PRO A 35 -11.45 3.48 -4.25
C PRO A 35 -10.94 2.37 -3.33
N GLY A 36 -11.80 1.41 -2.99
CA GLY A 36 -11.43 0.26 -2.16
C GLY A 36 -10.45 -0.68 -2.87
N THR A 37 -10.74 -1.02 -4.11
CA THR A 37 -9.89 -1.89 -4.94
C THR A 37 -8.51 -1.28 -5.20
N VAL A 38 -8.43 0.04 -5.45
CA VAL A 38 -7.16 0.75 -5.64
C VAL A 38 -6.32 0.73 -4.37
N LYS A 39 -6.92 0.99 -3.20
CA LYS A 39 -6.22 0.94 -1.92
C LYS A 39 -5.68 -0.46 -1.63
N GLU A 40 -6.46 -1.49 -1.89
CA GLU A 40 -6.05 -2.89 -1.72
C GLU A 40 -4.87 -3.25 -2.64
N THR A 41 -4.94 -2.89 -3.92
CA THR A 41 -3.86 -3.14 -4.88
C THR A 41 -2.59 -2.42 -4.45
N ASN A 42 -2.67 -1.15 -4.06
CA ASN A 42 -1.54 -0.38 -3.57
C ASN A 42 -0.96 -0.97 -2.27
N LEU A 43 -1.80 -1.49 -1.37
CA LEU A 43 -1.35 -2.16 -0.15
C LEU A 43 -0.51 -3.40 -0.48
N LYS A 44 -1.03 -4.27 -1.35
CA LYS A 44 -0.34 -5.50 -1.79
C LYS A 44 0.99 -5.17 -2.48
N GLU A 45 1.00 -4.15 -3.32
CA GLU A 45 2.20 -3.69 -4.03
C GLU A 45 3.26 -3.15 -3.05
N ASN A 46 2.86 -2.29 -2.11
CA ASN A 46 3.76 -1.76 -1.09
C ASN A 46 4.35 -2.86 -0.21
N LEU A 47 3.52 -3.82 0.26
CA LEU A 47 3.98 -4.97 1.02
C LEU A 47 5.01 -5.80 0.23
N SER A 48 4.72 -6.09 -1.03
CA SER A 48 5.61 -6.85 -1.91
C SER A 48 6.95 -6.14 -2.10
N LYS A 49 6.94 -4.83 -2.38
CA LYS A 49 8.14 -4.01 -2.55
C LYS A 49 8.99 -3.99 -1.28
N ILE A 50 8.40 -3.69 -0.13
CA ILE A 50 9.15 -3.60 1.13
C ILE A 50 9.73 -4.97 1.50
N ARG A 51 8.97 -6.04 1.37
CA ARG A 51 9.47 -7.41 1.63
C ARG A 51 10.63 -7.79 0.70
N ALA A 52 10.57 -7.40 -0.57
CA ALA A 52 11.69 -7.61 -1.50
C ALA A 52 12.95 -6.87 -1.03
N HIS A 53 12.82 -5.62 -0.59
CA HIS A 53 13.95 -4.84 -0.08
C HIS A 53 14.50 -5.39 1.25
N ILE A 54 13.65 -5.91 2.13
CA ILE A 54 14.07 -6.65 3.33
C ILE A 54 14.94 -7.86 2.94
N GLN A 55 14.57 -8.61 1.92
CA GLN A 55 15.38 -9.75 1.45
C GLN A 55 16.71 -9.29 0.85
N VAL A 56 16.73 -8.19 0.07
CA VAL A 56 17.99 -7.62 -0.46
C VAL A 56 18.89 -7.19 0.69
N TYR A 57 18.35 -6.50 1.69
CA TYR A 57 19.12 -6.12 2.88
C TYR A 57 19.74 -7.33 3.57
N ARG A 58 18.95 -8.37 3.83
CA ARG A 58 19.42 -9.63 4.49
C ARG A 58 20.53 -10.33 3.73
N ASN A 59 20.54 -10.22 2.41
CA ASN A 59 21.61 -10.82 1.59
C ASN A 59 22.93 -10.03 1.63
N GLN A 60 22.87 -8.77 2.05
CA GLN A 60 24.01 -7.83 2.04
C GLN A 60 24.58 -7.55 3.43
N HIS A 61 23.88 -7.90 4.49
CA HIS A 61 24.23 -7.59 5.88
C HIS A 61 24.35 -8.86 6.72
N ALA A 62 25.05 -8.75 7.85
CA ALA A 62 25.24 -9.86 8.78
C ALA A 62 23.93 -10.28 9.47
N ASP A 63 23.09 -9.31 9.81
CA ASP A 63 21.86 -9.48 10.55
C ASP A 63 20.64 -8.86 9.85
N LEU A 64 19.44 -9.15 10.38
CA LEU A 64 18.20 -8.50 9.98
C LEU A 64 18.22 -7.03 10.40
N GLN A 65 17.34 -6.24 9.77
CA GLN A 65 17.12 -4.86 10.18
C GLN A 65 16.77 -4.78 11.67
N ASP A 66 17.42 -3.87 12.37
CA ASP A 66 17.10 -3.52 13.75
C ASP A 66 15.71 -2.84 13.81
N GLY A 67 14.86 -3.31 14.73
CA GLY A 67 13.51 -2.78 14.86
C GLY A 67 13.46 -1.27 15.03
N ASP A 68 14.31 -0.71 15.88
CA ASP A 68 14.33 0.73 16.16
C ASP A 68 14.88 1.56 14.98
N ARG A 69 15.76 0.98 14.17
CA ARG A 69 16.40 1.63 13.02
C ARG A 69 15.88 1.14 11.67
N PHE A 70 14.85 0.33 11.66
CA PHE A 70 14.33 -0.32 10.44
C PHE A 70 14.11 0.64 9.27
N ALA A 71 13.42 1.77 9.51
CA ALA A 71 13.16 2.76 8.48
C ALA A 71 14.45 3.39 7.95
N ASP A 72 15.37 3.77 8.84
CA ASP A 72 16.65 4.38 8.47
C ASP A 72 17.53 3.39 7.69
N GLN A 73 17.57 2.14 8.08
CA GLN A 73 18.34 1.10 7.38
C GLN A 73 17.84 0.81 5.97
N LEU A 74 16.58 1.08 5.68
CA LEU A 74 16.04 0.96 4.32
C LEU A 74 16.16 2.24 3.51
N THR A 75 16.15 3.42 4.14
CA THR A 75 16.11 4.72 3.44
C THR A 75 17.46 5.44 3.37
N LYS A 76 18.46 4.97 4.10
CA LYS A 76 19.80 5.58 4.16
C LYS A 76 20.89 4.59 3.74
N PRO A 77 22.09 5.08 3.39
CA PRO A 77 23.27 4.23 3.20
C PRO A 77 23.65 3.47 4.48
N THR A 78 24.05 2.22 4.33
CA THR A 78 24.45 1.33 5.43
C THR A 78 25.81 0.69 5.18
N ASN A 79 26.50 0.27 6.26
CA ASN A 79 27.66 -0.59 6.22
C ASN A 79 27.24 -2.07 6.40
N PHE A 80 28.18 -3.00 6.33
CA PHE A 80 27.92 -4.44 6.48
C PHE A 80 27.27 -4.81 7.83
N ALA A 81 27.58 -4.07 8.91
CA ALA A 81 27.01 -4.28 10.23
C ALA A 81 25.58 -3.69 10.39
N GLY A 82 25.09 -2.94 9.38
CA GLY A 82 23.78 -2.29 9.42
C GLY A 82 23.78 -0.91 10.08
N ASP A 83 24.95 -0.31 10.35
CA ASP A 83 24.99 1.07 10.78
C ASP A 83 24.64 1.99 9.63
N VAL A 84 24.00 3.12 9.93
CA VAL A 84 23.46 4.06 8.94
C VAL A 84 24.32 5.34 8.87
N ALA A 85 24.37 5.93 7.67
CA ALA A 85 24.99 7.24 7.46
C ALA A 85 24.07 8.11 6.58
N ASP A 86 24.21 9.44 6.70
CA ASP A 86 23.42 10.35 5.86
C ASP A 86 23.98 10.44 4.41
N VAL A 87 25.25 10.10 4.21
CA VAL A 87 25.91 10.18 2.91
C VAL A 87 26.62 8.85 2.61
N ARG A 88 26.47 8.38 1.40
CA ARG A 88 27.16 7.17 0.90
C ARG A 88 28.66 7.44 0.76
N GLY A 89 29.50 6.54 1.30
CA GLY A 89 30.95 6.64 1.18
C GLY A 89 31.67 5.81 2.25
N GLY A 90 32.96 5.60 2.07
CA GLY A 90 33.76 4.77 2.99
C GLY A 90 33.22 3.34 3.08
N GLU A 91 32.84 2.91 4.29
CA GLU A 91 32.25 1.58 4.53
C GLU A 91 30.73 1.53 4.28
N TYR A 92 30.05 2.70 4.14
CA TYR A 92 28.60 2.80 3.90
C TYR A 92 28.29 2.68 2.41
N ILE A 93 28.41 1.46 1.89
CA ILE A 93 28.32 1.16 0.46
C ILE A 93 26.99 0.53 0.04
N TYR A 94 26.17 0.06 1.00
CA TYR A 94 24.88 -0.55 0.73
C TYR A 94 23.75 0.48 0.82
N GLY A 95 22.60 0.19 0.23
CA GLY A 95 21.43 1.08 0.24
C GLY A 95 21.69 2.45 -0.44
N PRO A 96 20.77 3.42 -0.27
CA PRO A 96 19.42 3.21 0.21
C PRO A 96 18.63 2.21 -0.66
N TYR A 97 17.73 1.45 -0.06
CA TYR A 97 16.92 0.42 -0.77
C TYR A 97 15.60 1.01 -1.27
N ILE A 98 15.07 1.97 -0.54
CA ILE A 98 13.88 2.75 -0.91
C ILE A 98 14.17 4.22 -0.63
N GLU A 99 13.51 5.11 -1.36
CA GLU A 99 13.66 6.56 -1.17
C GLU A 99 13.00 7.02 0.14
N GLN A 100 11.80 6.51 0.41
CA GLN A 100 11.06 6.77 1.65
C GLN A 100 10.10 5.63 1.95
N MET A 101 9.76 5.47 3.23
CA MET A 101 8.71 4.53 3.63
C MET A 101 7.36 5.00 3.12
N PRO A 102 6.63 4.17 2.35
CA PRO A 102 5.32 4.54 1.85
C PRO A 102 4.31 4.59 3.00
N ALA A 103 3.32 5.49 2.91
CA ALA A 103 2.16 5.42 3.78
C ALA A 103 1.31 4.19 3.46
N ASN A 104 0.74 3.57 4.49
CA ASN A 104 -0.25 2.50 4.30
C ASN A 104 -1.53 3.09 3.70
N PRO A 105 -1.96 2.64 2.52
CA PRO A 105 -3.10 3.24 1.81
C PRO A 105 -4.44 3.07 2.55
N MET A 106 -4.54 2.16 3.51
CA MET A 106 -5.75 1.96 4.31
C MET A 106 -5.85 2.96 5.47
N THR A 107 -4.70 3.24 6.15
CA THR A 107 -4.66 4.12 7.34
C THR A 107 -4.17 5.53 7.03
N GLY A 108 -3.41 5.72 5.94
CA GLY A 108 -2.68 6.95 5.65
C GLY A 108 -1.42 7.14 6.50
N LEU A 109 -1.06 6.19 7.37
CA LEU A 109 0.07 6.28 8.28
C LEU A 109 1.33 5.66 7.66
N GLY A 110 2.47 6.35 7.77
CA GLY A 110 3.80 5.83 7.40
C GLY A 110 4.58 5.29 8.61
N THR A 111 4.02 5.33 9.81
CA THR A 111 4.65 4.86 11.04
C THR A 111 4.81 3.35 11.05
N ILE A 112 5.86 2.87 11.72
CA ILE A 112 6.17 1.44 11.82
C ILE A 112 6.20 1.07 13.28
N ARG A 113 5.42 0.07 13.65
CA ARG A 113 5.52 -0.58 14.96
C ARG A 113 6.45 -1.78 14.83
N THR A 114 7.38 -1.91 15.76
CA THR A 114 8.38 -2.98 15.75
C THR A 114 8.22 -3.91 16.94
N THR A 115 8.68 -5.14 16.80
CA THR A 115 8.81 -6.12 17.87
C THR A 115 10.00 -7.04 17.59
N ASP A 116 10.61 -7.56 18.62
CA ASP A 116 11.62 -8.62 18.59
C ASP A 116 11.10 -9.98 19.10
N ASP A 117 9.81 -10.03 19.48
CA ASP A 117 9.18 -11.26 19.92
C ASP A 117 9.02 -12.25 18.77
N ARG A 118 9.86 -13.27 18.75
CA ARG A 118 9.85 -14.33 17.73
C ARG A 118 8.54 -15.12 17.67
N SER A 119 7.76 -15.16 18.75
CA SER A 119 6.46 -15.81 18.80
C SER A 119 5.34 -14.99 18.17
N ALA A 120 5.52 -13.68 18.02
CA ALA A 120 4.58 -12.80 17.35
C ALA A 120 4.60 -13.05 15.84
N LEU A 121 3.57 -13.74 15.36
CA LEU A 121 3.45 -14.12 13.93
C LEU A 121 2.83 -13.03 13.07
N PHE A 122 1.97 -12.19 13.66
CA PHE A 122 1.18 -11.15 13.01
C PHE A 122 1.06 -9.91 13.90
N PRO A 123 0.65 -8.75 13.33
CA PRO A 123 0.30 -7.57 14.12
C PRO A 123 -0.78 -7.87 15.18
N PRO A 124 -0.80 -7.13 16.30
CA PRO A 124 -1.79 -7.35 17.37
C PRO A 124 -3.24 -7.02 17.00
N GLY A 125 -3.50 -6.41 15.83
CA GLY A 125 -4.85 -6.10 15.36
C GLY A 125 -5.50 -4.85 15.98
N ASP A 126 -4.71 -3.98 16.62
CA ASP A 126 -5.17 -2.76 17.28
C ASP A 126 -4.96 -1.47 16.46
N GLN A 127 -4.36 -1.58 15.28
CA GLN A 127 -4.19 -0.52 14.27
C GLN A 127 -3.51 0.76 14.81
N ASN A 128 -2.42 0.61 15.55
CA ASN A 128 -1.71 1.75 16.14
C ASN A 128 -0.65 2.38 15.22
N ALA A 129 -0.31 1.74 14.09
CA ALA A 129 0.65 2.23 13.11
C ALA A 129 0.18 1.97 11.66
N GLY A 130 0.97 2.39 10.68
CA GLY A 130 0.74 2.01 9.28
C GLY A 130 1.24 0.61 8.99
N TRP A 131 2.40 0.28 9.55
CA TRP A 131 3.10 -0.98 9.28
C TRP A 131 3.55 -1.65 10.57
N TRP A 132 3.74 -2.94 10.51
CA TRP A 132 4.31 -3.75 11.58
C TRP A 132 5.50 -4.54 11.07
N TYR A 133 6.58 -4.54 11.82
CA TYR A 133 7.81 -5.27 11.52
C TYR A 133 8.28 -6.08 12.72
N ASN A 134 8.66 -7.32 12.48
CA ASN A 134 9.27 -8.18 13.49
C ASN A 134 10.75 -8.40 13.14
N SER A 135 11.65 -7.77 13.91
CA SER A 135 13.09 -7.83 13.69
C SER A 135 13.67 -9.24 13.90
N ALA A 136 13.09 -10.03 14.81
CA ALA A 136 13.55 -11.40 15.08
C ALA A 136 13.22 -12.40 13.95
N SER A 137 12.19 -12.12 13.14
CA SER A 137 11.75 -13.02 12.05
C SER A 137 11.87 -12.42 10.65
N GLY A 138 12.01 -11.09 10.56
CA GLY A 138 11.99 -10.33 9.30
C GLY A 138 10.60 -10.22 8.67
N ARG A 139 9.53 -10.50 9.42
CA ARG A 139 8.16 -10.39 8.94
C ARG A 139 7.71 -8.94 8.89
N PHE A 140 7.03 -8.59 7.80
CA PHE A 140 6.50 -7.25 7.58
C PHE A 140 5.04 -7.34 7.10
N TYR A 141 4.15 -6.63 7.79
CA TYR A 141 2.70 -6.63 7.56
C TYR A 141 2.12 -5.22 7.66
N ALA A 142 0.89 -5.05 7.14
CA ALA A 142 0.08 -3.88 7.45
C ALA A 142 -0.40 -3.97 8.91
N ASP A 143 -0.27 -2.86 9.66
CA ASP A 143 -0.80 -2.79 11.04
C ASP A 143 -2.27 -2.35 11.00
N LEU A 144 -3.14 -3.33 10.75
CA LEU A 144 -4.57 -3.13 10.61
C LEU A 144 -5.33 -3.99 11.63
N ALA A 145 -6.55 -3.56 11.96
CA ALA A 145 -7.44 -4.33 12.82
C ALA A 145 -7.83 -5.67 12.16
N ASP A 146 -7.99 -6.72 12.95
CA ASP A 146 -8.35 -8.07 12.46
C ASP A 146 -9.69 -8.08 11.68
N GLY A 147 -10.60 -7.16 11.95
CA GLY A 147 -11.88 -7.04 11.24
C GLY A 147 -11.82 -6.34 9.89
N VAL A 148 -10.65 -5.79 9.49
CA VAL A 148 -10.47 -5.14 8.18
C VAL A 148 -10.05 -6.19 7.16
N THR A 149 -11.00 -6.62 6.35
CA THR A 149 -10.83 -7.74 5.41
C THR A 149 -10.98 -7.30 3.96
N ASP A 150 -10.46 -8.10 3.05
CA ASP A 150 -10.75 -8.02 1.64
C ASP A 150 -12.15 -8.57 1.29
N ARG A 151 -12.47 -8.63 0.00
CA ARG A 151 -13.75 -9.15 -0.52
C ARG A 151 -13.93 -10.66 -0.26
N ASP A 152 -12.82 -11.39 -0.09
CA ASP A 152 -12.82 -12.83 0.16
C ASP A 152 -12.83 -13.16 1.67
N GLY A 153 -12.85 -12.11 2.53
CA GLY A 153 -12.87 -12.23 3.98
C GLY A 153 -11.49 -12.46 4.61
N GLN A 154 -10.40 -12.33 3.82
CA GLN A 154 -9.05 -12.42 4.35
C GLN A 154 -8.65 -11.10 5.01
N ALA A 155 -8.18 -11.14 6.26
CA ALA A 155 -7.71 -9.96 6.97
C ALA A 155 -6.45 -9.38 6.32
N TYR A 156 -6.43 -8.06 6.07
CA TYR A 156 -5.31 -7.39 5.42
C TYR A 156 -4.01 -7.41 6.24
N ASN A 157 -4.09 -7.52 7.55
CA ASN A 157 -2.93 -7.66 8.44
C ASN A 157 -2.29 -9.06 8.41
N ARG A 158 -2.76 -9.93 7.52
CA ARG A 158 -2.24 -11.30 7.31
C ARG A 158 -1.80 -11.59 5.87
N TYR A 159 -1.72 -10.54 5.04
CA TYR A 159 -1.22 -10.62 3.68
C TYR A 159 0.28 -10.88 3.60
#